data_d7932659320fa1aa471968bf8490af83
#
_entry.id   d7932659320fa1aa471968bf8490af83
#
_cell.length_a   1.000
_cell.length_b   1.000
_cell.length_c   1.000
_cell.angle_alpha   90.00
_cell.angle_beta   90.00
_cell.angle_gamma   90.00
#
_symmetry.space_group_name_H-M   'P 1'
#
loop_
_entity.id
_entity.type
_entity.pdbx_description
1 polymer ?
#
loop_
_entity_poly.entity_id
_entity_poly.type
_entity_poly.pdbx_seq_one_letter_code
_entity_poly.pdbx_strand_id
1 'polypeptide(L)'
;KKKYDLLITLGGFDANNLLELILEKISDHKIKLKLKIILGHATKKTSKIKKFMTKYNEITIIDKTNNMKKEISSTKFGICAGGITTYEFTTLHIPFAIVCQYKHQIFTAKEWHKRKIAKNLGFIQKDSKKIDIFLNQLMQNKIILNKSNLVDGLGSQRVSKEILKMIKT
;
A
#
# COMPACT_ATOMS: atom_id res chain seq x y z
N LYS A 1 -14.33 13.69 0.15
CA LYS A 1 -13.08 14.47 0.24
C LYS A 1 -11.97 13.59 0.82
N LYS A 2 -10.78 13.57 0.19
CA LYS A 2 -9.61 12.80 0.68
C LYS A 2 -9.11 13.44 1.97
N LYS A 3 -9.07 12.65 3.04
CA LYS A 3 -8.69 13.12 4.40
C LYS A 3 -7.19 12.98 4.64
N TYR A 4 -6.56 11.97 4.02
CA TYR A 4 -5.15 11.64 4.21
C TYR A 4 -4.38 11.76 2.90
N ASP A 5 -3.11 12.12 2.99
CA ASP A 5 -2.23 12.21 1.83
C ASP A 5 -1.68 10.83 1.46
N LEU A 6 -1.28 10.03 2.46
CA LEU A 6 -0.67 8.73 2.25
C LEU A 6 -1.22 7.69 3.23
N LEU A 7 -1.63 6.54 2.69
CA LEU A 7 -1.92 5.32 3.44
C LEU A 7 -0.76 4.35 3.29
N ILE A 8 -0.29 3.78 4.41
CA ILE A 8 0.69 2.69 4.44
C ILE A 8 0.03 1.46 5.03
N THR A 9 0.07 0.34 4.29
CA THR A 9 -0.42 -0.96 4.77
C THR A 9 0.36 -2.09 4.13
N LEU A 10 0.97 -2.93 4.95
CA LEU A 10 1.89 -3.98 4.48
C LEU A 10 1.28 -5.38 4.56
N GLY A 11 -0.05 -5.47 4.72
CA GLY A 11 -0.77 -6.72 4.87
C GLY A 11 -0.81 -7.22 6.30
N GLY A 12 -1.04 -8.53 6.48
CA GLY A 12 -1.22 -9.14 7.81
C GLY A 12 0.02 -9.15 8.70
N PHE A 13 1.20 -9.15 8.08
CA PHE A 13 2.49 -9.26 8.76
C PHE A 13 3.58 -8.47 8.03
N ASP A 14 4.35 -7.67 8.75
CA ASP A 14 5.52 -6.96 8.25
C ASP A 14 6.80 -7.72 8.64
N ALA A 15 7.13 -8.74 7.84
CA ALA A 15 8.23 -9.67 8.12
C ALA A 15 9.62 -9.00 8.14
N ASN A 16 9.77 -7.88 7.47
CA ASN A 16 11.05 -7.24 7.23
C ASN A 16 11.15 -5.83 7.84
N ASN A 17 10.25 -5.48 8.76
CA ASN A 17 10.17 -4.15 9.37
C ASN A 17 10.15 -3.01 8.34
N LEU A 18 9.48 -3.23 7.21
CA LEU A 18 9.43 -2.25 6.14
C LEU A 18 8.69 -0.99 6.54
N LEU A 19 7.72 -1.10 7.45
CA LEU A 19 7.02 0.05 7.99
C LEU A 19 7.99 1.01 8.68
N GLU A 20 8.90 0.49 9.53
CA GLU A 20 9.91 1.32 10.19
C GLU A 20 10.80 2.03 9.16
N LEU A 21 11.27 1.31 8.15
CA LEU A 21 12.11 1.86 7.10
C LEU A 21 11.39 2.96 6.31
N ILE A 22 10.12 2.76 5.96
CA ILE A 22 9.32 3.78 5.27
C ILE A 22 9.15 5.02 6.13
N LEU A 23 8.83 4.86 7.42
CA LEU A 23 8.65 5.97 8.36
C LEU A 23 9.96 6.74 8.60
N GLU A 24 11.10 6.04 8.69
CA GLU A 24 12.42 6.64 8.78
C GLU A 24 12.71 7.51 7.56
N LYS A 25 12.47 7.00 6.34
CA LYS A 25 12.61 7.76 5.11
C LYS A 25 11.71 8.99 5.04
N ILE A 26 10.44 8.88 5.47
CA ILE A 26 9.53 10.04 5.57
C ILE A 26 10.10 11.10 6.53
N SER A 27 10.68 10.66 7.65
CA SER A 27 11.31 11.55 8.64
C SER A 27 12.56 12.24 8.06
N ASP A 28 13.44 11.50 7.39
CA ASP A 28 14.68 12.01 6.81
C ASP A 28 14.42 13.09 5.76
N HIS A 29 13.41 12.91 4.95
CA HIS A 29 12.95 13.89 3.96
C HIS A 29 12.19 15.08 4.58
N LYS A 30 11.95 15.11 5.91
CA LYS A 30 11.16 16.13 6.61
C LYS A 30 9.79 16.39 5.98
N ILE A 31 9.18 15.34 5.44
CA ILE A 31 7.93 15.42 4.70
C ILE A 31 6.77 15.60 5.67
N LYS A 32 5.94 16.63 5.43
CA LYS A 32 4.70 16.86 6.19
C LYS A 32 3.51 16.30 5.39
N LEU A 33 3.03 15.12 5.77
CA LEU A 33 1.88 14.44 5.18
C LEU A 33 0.88 14.07 6.27
N LYS A 34 -0.39 14.08 5.91
CA LYS A 34 -1.43 13.42 6.74
C LYS A 34 -1.35 11.93 6.51
N LEU A 35 -0.68 11.23 7.42
CA LEU A 35 -0.44 9.80 7.31
C LEU A 35 -1.60 8.99 7.90
N LYS A 36 -1.94 7.91 7.23
CA LYS A 36 -2.74 6.82 7.77
C LYS A 36 -1.93 5.53 7.68
N ILE A 37 -1.85 4.78 8.77
CA ILE A 37 -1.17 3.49 8.82
C ILE A 37 -2.19 2.45 9.26
N ILE A 38 -2.31 1.36 8.50
CA ILE A 38 -3.08 0.18 8.92
C ILE A 38 -2.08 -0.91 9.23
N LEU A 39 -2.04 -1.33 10.49
CA LEU A 39 -1.20 -2.42 10.93
C LEU A 39 -1.88 -3.76 10.60
N GLY A 40 -1.07 -4.73 10.20
CA GLY A 40 -1.52 -6.10 10.11
C GLY A 40 -1.71 -6.70 11.51
N HIS A 41 -2.59 -7.70 11.62
CA HIS A 41 -2.93 -8.33 12.90
C HIS A 41 -1.73 -8.94 13.63
N ALA A 42 -0.67 -9.31 12.91
CA ALA A 42 0.58 -9.81 13.45
C ALA A 42 1.72 -8.76 13.51
N THR A 43 1.44 -7.51 13.13
CA THR A 43 2.44 -6.44 13.15
C THR A 43 2.44 -5.75 14.51
N LYS A 44 3.58 -5.77 15.19
CA LYS A 44 3.74 -5.13 16.50
C LYS A 44 4.15 -3.66 16.35
N LYS A 45 3.64 -2.79 17.21
CA LYS A 45 4.12 -1.42 17.36
C LYS A 45 5.47 -1.44 18.10
N THR A 46 6.54 -1.36 17.36
CA THR A 46 7.90 -1.30 17.92
C THR A 46 8.17 0.03 18.62
N SER A 47 9.26 0.10 19.37
CA SER A 47 9.71 1.34 20.01
C SER A 47 9.98 2.45 18.98
N LYS A 48 10.50 2.10 17.79
CA LYS A 48 10.74 3.05 16.71
C LYS A 48 9.44 3.63 16.16
N ILE A 49 8.44 2.79 15.89
CA ILE A 49 7.10 3.24 15.44
C ILE A 49 6.48 4.16 16.48
N LYS A 50 6.53 3.79 17.76
CA LYS A 50 6.02 4.63 18.86
C LYS A 50 6.73 5.99 18.92
N LYS A 51 8.08 6.02 18.81
CA LYS A 51 8.87 7.22 18.77
C LYS A 51 8.54 8.12 17.56
N PHE A 52 8.28 7.50 16.39
CA PHE A 52 7.82 8.24 15.22
C PHE A 52 6.46 8.88 15.48
N MET A 53 5.51 8.15 16.08
CA MET A 53 4.18 8.68 16.42
C MET A 53 4.22 9.90 17.32
N THR A 54 5.14 9.96 18.31
CA THR A 54 5.26 11.11 19.21
C THR A 54 5.85 12.34 18.53
N LYS A 55 6.65 12.15 17.49
CA LYS A 55 7.30 13.24 16.75
C LYS A 55 6.49 13.73 15.55
N TYR A 56 5.57 12.93 15.03
CA TYR A 56 4.83 13.19 13.80
C TYR A 56 3.37 13.53 14.12
N ASN A 57 3.02 14.82 14.00
CA ASN A 57 1.75 15.34 14.49
C ASN A 57 0.51 14.92 13.68
N GLU A 58 0.67 14.56 12.41
CA GLU A 58 -0.46 14.24 11.51
C GLU A 58 -0.49 12.75 11.12
N ILE A 59 -0.55 11.87 12.13
CA ILE A 59 -0.60 10.42 11.93
C ILE A 59 -1.85 9.80 12.57
N THR A 60 -2.50 8.91 11.83
CA THR A 60 -3.57 8.04 12.33
C THR A 60 -3.13 6.58 12.16
N ILE A 61 -3.10 5.84 13.25
CA ILE A 61 -2.80 4.39 13.23
C ILE A 61 -4.07 3.61 13.53
N ILE A 62 -4.35 2.63 12.69
CA ILE A 62 -5.46 1.70 12.82
C ILE A 62 -4.86 0.30 13.03
N ASP A 63 -5.12 -0.30 14.18
CA ASP A 63 -4.59 -1.64 14.51
C ASP A 63 -5.33 -2.74 13.73
N LYS A 64 -6.60 -2.53 13.43
CA LYS A 64 -7.44 -3.47 12.68
C LYS A 64 -8.56 -2.73 11.99
N THR A 65 -8.88 -3.10 10.76
CA THR A 65 -10.06 -2.62 10.04
C THR A 65 -10.81 -3.77 9.38
N ASN A 66 -12.13 -3.67 9.41
CA ASN A 66 -13.03 -4.56 8.67
C ASN A 66 -13.55 -3.89 7.37
N ASN A 67 -13.08 -2.69 7.07
CA ASN A 67 -13.54 -1.92 5.91
C ASN A 67 -12.37 -1.25 5.18
N MET A 68 -11.54 -2.08 4.53
CA MET A 68 -10.38 -1.60 3.76
C MET A 68 -10.81 -0.62 2.66
N LYS A 69 -11.97 -0.82 2.04
CA LYS A 69 -12.54 0.11 1.05
C LYS A 69 -12.66 1.54 1.60
N LYS A 70 -13.22 1.71 2.80
CA LYS A 70 -13.34 3.03 3.46
C LYS A 70 -11.96 3.63 3.72
N GLU A 71 -11.04 2.81 4.19
CA GLU A 71 -9.70 3.27 4.55
C GLU A 71 -8.93 3.76 3.32
N ILE A 72 -8.90 2.97 2.26
CA ILE A 72 -8.23 3.33 0.99
C ILE A 72 -8.92 4.54 0.36
N SER A 73 -10.26 4.54 0.29
CA SER A 73 -11.01 5.64 -0.34
C SER A 73 -10.79 7.01 0.32
N SER A 74 -10.38 7.03 1.58
CA SER A 74 -10.11 8.28 2.33
C SER A 74 -8.73 8.88 2.05
N THR A 75 -7.90 8.25 1.24
CA THR A 75 -6.50 8.67 1.00
C THR A 75 -6.27 9.13 -0.44
N LYS A 76 -5.25 9.98 -0.63
CA LYS A 76 -4.82 10.42 -1.97
C LYS A 76 -3.93 9.39 -2.63
N PHE A 77 -3.05 8.75 -1.86
CA PHE A 77 -2.04 7.81 -2.33
C PHE A 77 -1.84 6.64 -1.35
N GLY A 78 -1.30 5.50 -1.83
CA GLY A 78 -1.00 4.36 -0.98
C GLY A 78 0.42 3.80 -1.15
N ILE A 79 0.95 3.19 -0.09
CA ILE A 79 2.07 2.25 -0.14
C ILE A 79 1.56 0.92 0.42
N CYS A 80 1.68 -0.16 -0.35
CA CYS A 80 1.28 -1.48 0.11
C CYS A 80 2.29 -2.57 -0.27
N ALA A 81 2.18 -3.74 0.35
CA ALA A 81 2.89 -4.92 -0.10
C ALA A 81 2.25 -5.48 -1.39
N GLY A 82 3.00 -6.31 -2.13
CA GLY A 82 2.57 -6.89 -3.42
C GLY A 82 1.55 -8.04 -3.29
N GLY A 83 0.57 -7.91 -2.38
CA GLY A 83 -0.50 -8.87 -2.13
C GLY A 83 -1.87 -8.40 -2.64
N ILE A 84 -2.94 -8.91 -2.02
CA ILE A 84 -4.35 -8.62 -2.40
C ILE A 84 -4.67 -7.13 -2.36
N THR A 85 -4.07 -6.38 -1.46
CA THR A 85 -4.32 -4.93 -1.32
C THR A 85 -3.99 -4.15 -2.59
N THR A 86 -3.12 -4.66 -3.47
CA THR A 86 -2.87 -4.04 -4.78
C THR A 86 -4.11 -4.01 -5.66
N TYR A 87 -4.93 -5.06 -5.61
CA TYR A 87 -6.21 -5.14 -6.33
C TYR A 87 -7.26 -4.21 -5.73
N GLU A 88 -7.29 -4.08 -4.40
CA GLU A 88 -8.19 -3.15 -3.71
C GLU A 88 -7.90 -1.69 -4.10
N PHE A 89 -6.63 -1.29 -4.12
CA PHE A 89 -6.21 0.04 -4.60
C PHE A 89 -6.61 0.26 -6.07
N THR A 90 -6.40 -0.75 -6.92
CA THR A 90 -6.72 -0.67 -8.36
C THR A 90 -8.21 -0.50 -8.58
N THR A 91 -9.05 -1.32 -7.93
CA THR A 91 -10.52 -1.24 -8.01
C THR A 91 -11.06 0.12 -7.57
N LEU A 92 -10.41 0.74 -6.57
CA LEU A 92 -10.81 2.05 -6.04
C LEU A 92 -10.19 3.23 -6.80
N HIS A 93 -9.39 2.96 -7.82
CA HIS A 93 -8.66 3.96 -8.61
C HIS A 93 -7.81 4.93 -7.76
N ILE A 94 -7.27 4.42 -6.64
CA ILE A 94 -6.33 5.18 -5.80
C ILE A 94 -4.92 4.84 -6.24
N PRO A 95 -4.11 5.84 -6.64
CA PRO A 95 -2.73 5.60 -7.03
C PRO A 95 -1.90 5.07 -5.86
N PHE A 96 -0.97 4.14 -6.13
CA PHE A 96 -0.19 3.48 -5.10
C PHE A 96 1.20 3.05 -5.55
N ALA A 97 2.03 2.72 -4.57
CA ALA A 97 3.33 2.10 -4.77
C ALA A 97 3.39 0.74 -4.06
N ILE A 98 4.20 -0.16 -4.60
CA ILE A 98 4.35 -1.52 -4.10
C ILE A 98 5.76 -1.71 -3.55
N VAL A 99 5.86 -2.10 -2.28
CA VAL A 99 7.08 -2.62 -1.66
C VAL A 99 7.00 -4.15 -1.61
N CYS A 100 8.10 -4.83 -1.91
CA CYS A 100 8.13 -6.29 -1.89
C CYS A 100 8.70 -6.79 -0.56
N GLN A 101 7.93 -7.63 0.14
CA GLN A 101 8.39 -8.38 1.32
C GLN A 101 9.02 -9.71 0.91
N TYR A 102 8.47 -10.34 -0.13
CA TYR A 102 8.83 -11.69 -0.58
C TYR A 102 9.09 -11.71 -2.09
N LYS A 103 9.92 -12.68 -2.54
CA LYS A 103 10.32 -12.80 -3.96
C LYS A 103 9.14 -12.94 -4.91
N HIS A 104 8.09 -13.68 -4.54
CA HIS A 104 6.91 -13.86 -5.39
C HIS A 104 6.15 -12.57 -5.68
N GLN A 105 6.26 -11.55 -4.80
CA GLN A 105 5.62 -10.24 -4.99
C GLN A 105 6.26 -9.39 -6.09
N ILE A 106 7.50 -9.73 -6.51
CA ILE A 106 8.21 -9.01 -7.57
C ILE A 106 7.43 -9.06 -8.89
N PHE A 107 6.84 -10.21 -9.21
CA PHE A 107 6.06 -10.38 -10.44
C PHE A 107 4.88 -9.40 -10.46
N THR A 108 4.07 -9.38 -9.41
CA THR A 108 2.96 -8.44 -9.25
C THR A 108 3.42 -6.99 -9.36
N ALA A 109 4.49 -6.62 -8.64
CA ALA A 109 5.01 -5.26 -8.65
C ALA A 109 5.50 -4.82 -10.05
N LYS A 110 6.15 -5.73 -10.80
CA LYS A 110 6.62 -5.46 -12.17
C LYS A 110 5.43 -5.29 -13.13
N GLU A 111 4.42 -6.16 -13.06
CA GLU A 111 3.25 -6.09 -13.94
C GLU A 111 2.43 -4.80 -13.73
N TRP A 112 2.15 -4.43 -12.49
CA TRP A 112 1.46 -3.18 -12.20
C TRP A 112 2.27 -1.94 -12.64
N HIS A 113 3.60 -2.00 -12.47
CA HIS A 113 4.48 -0.91 -12.92
C HIS A 113 4.53 -0.77 -14.44
N LYS A 114 4.65 -1.88 -15.17
CA LYS A 114 4.61 -1.93 -16.64
C LYS A 114 3.33 -1.33 -17.20
N ARG A 115 2.20 -1.59 -16.55
CA ARG A 115 0.89 -1.06 -16.91
C ARG A 115 0.66 0.38 -16.42
N LYS A 116 1.64 0.98 -15.73
CA LYS A 116 1.55 2.31 -15.10
C LYS A 116 0.39 2.44 -14.10
N ILE A 117 -0.02 1.35 -13.46
CA ILE A 117 -1.08 1.32 -12.44
C ILE A 117 -0.50 1.59 -11.05
N ALA A 118 0.74 1.13 -10.80
CA ALA A 118 1.45 1.38 -9.55
C ALA A 118 2.94 1.68 -9.80
N LYS A 119 3.59 2.29 -8.81
CA LYS A 119 5.06 2.38 -8.75
C LYS A 119 5.64 1.13 -8.11
N ASN A 120 6.65 0.53 -8.71
CA ASN A 120 7.39 -0.60 -8.15
C ASN A 120 8.60 -0.11 -7.36
N LEU A 121 8.55 -0.21 -6.04
CA LEU A 121 9.66 0.15 -5.15
C LEU A 121 10.59 -1.05 -4.88
N GLY A 122 10.15 -2.27 -5.21
CA GLY A 122 10.92 -3.50 -5.01
C GLY A 122 11.24 -3.80 -3.55
N PHE A 123 12.43 -4.31 -3.30
CA PHE A 123 12.96 -4.56 -1.96
C PHE A 123 13.69 -3.32 -1.43
N ILE A 124 12.97 -2.44 -0.73
CA ILE A 124 13.53 -1.17 -0.25
C ILE A 124 14.64 -1.34 0.80
N GLN A 125 14.68 -2.47 1.52
CA GLN A 125 15.78 -2.81 2.42
C GLN A 125 17.09 -3.12 1.70
N LYS A 126 17.05 -3.48 0.41
CA LYS A 126 18.23 -3.70 -0.43
C LYS A 126 18.62 -2.48 -1.25
N ASP A 127 17.63 -1.68 -1.66
CA ASP A 127 17.82 -0.48 -2.46
C ASP A 127 16.80 0.58 -2.03
N SER A 128 17.20 1.42 -1.09
CA SER A 128 16.35 2.49 -0.57
C SER A 128 16.21 3.68 -1.52
N LYS A 129 17.02 3.78 -2.58
CA LYS A 129 16.97 4.90 -3.54
C LYS A 129 15.59 5.03 -4.19
N LYS A 130 14.92 3.89 -4.43
CA LYS A 130 13.59 3.90 -5.07
C LYS A 130 12.52 4.55 -4.21
N ILE A 131 12.55 4.35 -2.90
CA ILE A 131 11.59 5.02 -2.01
C ILE A 131 11.94 6.49 -1.87
N ASP A 132 13.22 6.87 -1.85
CA ASP A 132 13.64 8.28 -1.80
C ASP A 132 13.16 9.03 -3.05
N ILE A 133 13.35 8.46 -4.25
CA ILE A 133 12.86 9.03 -5.50
C ILE A 133 11.33 9.13 -5.48
N PHE A 134 10.64 8.09 -5.01
CA PHE A 134 9.19 8.07 -4.92
C PHE A 134 8.65 9.16 -3.99
N LEU A 135 9.22 9.32 -2.81
CA LEU A 135 8.81 10.35 -1.85
C LEU A 135 9.02 11.76 -2.42
N ASN A 136 10.14 12.00 -3.08
CA ASN A 136 10.39 13.27 -3.78
C ASN A 136 9.36 13.53 -4.90
N GLN A 137 9.02 12.53 -5.70
CA GLN A 137 7.99 12.65 -6.74
C GLN A 137 6.61 12.88 -6.15
N LEU A 138 6.29 12.24 -5.01
CA LEU A 138 5.03 12.42 -4.30
C LEU A 138 4.87 13.87 -3.84
N MET A 139 5.90 14.44 -3.22
CA MET A 139 5.91 15.84 -2.76
C MET A 139 5.76 16.85 -3.89
N GLN A 140 6.32 16.54 -5.04
CA GLN A 140 6.26 17.40 -6.23
C GLN A 140 5.00 17.19 -7.07
N ASN A 141 4.06 16.33 -6.64
CA ASN A 141 2.89 15.91 -7.41
C ASN A 141 3.23 15.39 -8.83
N LYS A 142 4.41 14.78 -8.99
CA LYS A 142 4.92 14.27 -10.28
C LYS A 142 4.61 12.80 -10.53
N ILE A 143 3.83 12.15 -9.66
CA ILE A 143 3.47 10.74 -9.86
C ILE A 143 2.25 10.67 -10.76
N ILE A 144 2.47 10.18 -11.98
CA ILE A 144 1.41 9.93 -12.95
C ILE A 144 1.19 8.42 -13.03
N LEU A 145 -0.02 7.98 -12.75
CA LEU A 145 -0.46 6.59 -12.85
C LEU A 145 -1.80 6.52 -13.59
N ASN A 146 -1.99 5.41 -14.31
CA ASN A 146 -3.23 5.15 -15.04
C ASN A 146 -4.32 4.66 -14.10
N LYS A 147 -5.53 5.14 -14.29
CA LYS A 147 -6.72 4.45 -13.78
C LYS A 147 -6.94 3.20 -14.63
N SER A 148 -7.32 2.10 -13.99
CA SER A 148 -7.47 0.82 -14.70
C SER A 148 -8.75 0.13 -14.27
N ASN A 149 -9.47 -0.41 -15.25
CA ASN A 149 -10.65 -1.26 -15.06
C ASN A 149 -10.31 -2.76 -15.15
N LEU A 150 -9.02 -3.13 -15.09
CA LEU A 150 -8.58 -4.53 -15.09
C LEU A 150 -9.11 -5.32 -13.89
N VAL A 151 -9.43 -4.64 -12.81
CA VAL A 151 -9.99 -5.24 -11.60
C VAL A 151 -11.34 -4.57 -11.32
N ASP A 152 -12.41 -5.32 -11.53
CA ASP A 152 -13.79 -4.85 -11.38
C ASP A 152 -14.43 -5.18 -10.03
N GLY A 153 -13.72 -5.94 -9.17
CA GLY A 153 -14.21 -6.39 -7.87
C GLY A 153 -15.19 -7.57 -7.92
N LEU A 154 -15.48 -8.12 -9.10
CA LEU A 154 -16.46 -9.22 -9.28
C LEU A 154 -15.82 -10.62 -9.32
N GLY A 155 -14.55 -10.75 -8.98
CA GLY A 155 -13.82 -12.02 -9.07
C GLY A 155 -14.45 -13.15 -8.25
N SER A 156 -14.87 -12.88 -7.01
CA SER A 156 -15.53 -13.87 -6.14
C SER A 156 -16.84 -14.39 -6.74
N GLN A 157 -17.62 -13.51 -7.36
CA GLN A 157 -18.87 -13.90 -8.00
C GLN A 157 -18.62 -14.83 -9.20
N ARG A 158 -17.60 -14.53 -10.02
CA ARG A 158 -17.20 -15.40 -11.13
C ARG A 158 -16.76 -16.79 -10.65
N VAL A 159 -15.89 -16.84 -9.63
CA VAL A 159 -15.45 -18.11 -9.06
C VAL A 159 -16.63 -18.92 -8.48
N SER A 160 -17.50 -18.28 -7.69
CA SER A 160 -18.70 -18.95 -7.14
C SER A 160 -19.60 -19.51 -8.23
N LYS A 161 -19.79 -18.77 -9.34
CA LYS A 161 -20.59 -19.25 -10.48
C LYS A 161 -20.00 -20.49 -11.15
N GLU A 162 -18.67 -20.54 -11.33
CA GLU A 162 -17.99 -21.69 -11.90
C GLU A 162 -18.07 -22.91 -10.96
N ILE A 163 -17.86 -22.75 -9.66
CA ILE A 163 -18.01 -23.82 -8.67
C ILE A 163 -19.44 -24.39 -8.71
N LEU A 164 -20.46 -23.53 -8.73
CA LEU A 164 -21.86 -23.98 -8.79
C LEU A 164 -22.21 -24.75 -10.07
N LYS A 165 -21.58 -24.44 -11.21
CA LYS A 165 -21.73 -25.24 -12.44
C LYS A 165 -21.14 -26.63 -12.27
N MET A 166 -19.95 -26.74 -11.65
CA MET A 166 -19.26 -28.02 -11.46
C MET A 166 -20.03 -28.96 -10.50
N ILE A 167 -20.77 -28.42 -9.53
CA ILE A 167 -21.54 -29.22 -8.57
C ILE A 167 -22.88 -29.70 -9.16
N LYS A 168 -23.41 -29.03 -10.20
CA LYS A 168 -24.68 -29.37 -10.83
C LYS A 168 -24.54 -30.36 -11.97
N THR A 169 -23.33 -30.73 -12.33
CA THR A 169 -22.99 -31.81 -13.24
C THR A 169 -22.72 -33.08 -12.48
#